data_024e2f1b492c8da60f43b64950b5d77e
#
_entry.id   024e2f1b492c8da60f43b64950b5d77e
#
_cell.length_a   1.000
_cell.length_b   1.000
_cell.length_c   1.000
_cell.angle_alpha   90.00
_cell.angle_beta   90.00
_cell.angle_gamma   90.00
#
_symmetry.space_group_name_H-M   'P 1'
#
loop_
_entity.id
_entity.type
_entity.pdbx_description
1 polymer ?
#
loop_
_entity_poly.entity_id
_entity_poly.type
_entity_poly.pdbx_seq_one_letter_code
_entity_poly.pdbx_strand_id
1 'polypeptide(L)'
;MKNIEVYSKNKINDSLKKLKIKKIYGVLIHDFDLLKASQLSKIFKSLSILKKKGLISKIGISVYNVDNLIKILPIYKSISIVQLSYNVFDRRLENKTLKLLLKKNKIEIHARSIFLQGVLLQDPKFLPIKFKKWKNILNDWHKFLQKNNYKALYYCLHFALINKDAKYLVCGIDNFEQLNEILNYKPPKKYKKYQFKRSKNIISLINPSLW
;
A
#
# COMPACT_ATOMS: atom_id res chain seq x y z
N MET A 1 19.26 -5.67 20.47
CA MET A 1 19.18 -6.07 19.04
C MET A 1 20.60 -6.28 18.54
N LYS A 2 20.99 -7.53 18.22
CA LYS A 2 22.26 -7.88 17.59
C LYS A 2 22.44 -6.99 16.31
N ASN A 3 23.62 -6.59 16.04
CA ASN A 3 24.10 -5.68 15.00
C ASN A 3 23.17 -5.54 13.78
N ILE A 4 22.40 -4.43 13.72
CA ILE A 4 21.40 -4.14 12.65
C ILE A 4 22.08 -4.15 11.27
N GLU A 5 23.34 -3.75 11.17
CA GLU A 5 24.07 -3.71 9.89
C GLU A 5 24.31 -5.13 9.35
N VAL A 6 24.75 -6.05 10.21
CA VAL A 6 24.95 -7.46 9.84
C VAL A 6 23.60 -8.10 9.47
N TYR A 7 22.57 -7.85 10.26
CA TYR A 7 21.23 -8.36 9.98
C TYR A 7 20.71 -7.89 8.61
N SER A 8 20.78 -6.58 8.35
CA SER A 8 20.30 -6.00 7.09
C SER A 8 21.07 -6.57 5.90
N LYS A 9 22.42 -6.66 6.00
CA LYS A 9 23.27 -7.24 4.96
C LYS A 9 22.89 -8.69 4.65
N ASN A 10 22.71 -9.51 5.68
CA ASN A 10 22.35 -10.93 5.51
C ASN A 10 20.98 -11.07 4.84
N LYS A 11 19.96 -10.33 5.29
CA LYS A 11 18.62 -10.36 4.68
C LYS A 11 18.62 -9.91 3.22
N ILE A 12 19.40 -8.90 2.86
CA ILE A 12 19.54 -8.46 1.47
C ILE A 12 20.25 -9.53 0.63
N ASN A 13 21.35 -10.11 1.12
CA ASN A 13 22.05 -11.17 0.42
C ASN A 13 21.17 -12.41 0.20
N ASP A 14 20.39 -12.81 1.22
CA ASP A 14 19.44 -13.92 1.10
C ASP A 14 18.36 -13.63 0.04
N SER A 15 17.85 -12.39 0.01
CA SER A 15 16.87 -11.97 -0.99
C SER A 15 17.46 -11.99 -2.41
N LEU A 16 18.70 -11.49 -2.58
CA LEU A 16 19.41 -11.53 -3.87
C LEU A 16 19.59 -12.97 -4.39
N LYS A 17 20.01 -13.88 -3.49
CA LYS A 17 20.16 -15.31 -3.81
C LYS A 17 18.82 -15.95 -4.21
N LYS A 18 17.76 -15.76 -3.41
CA LYS A 18 16.43 -16.33 -3.66
C LYS A 18 15.80 -15.81 -4.95
N LEU A 19 15.95 -14.52 -5.23
CA LEU A 19 15.44 -13.89 -6.43
C LEU A 19 16.32 -14.14 -7.67
N LYS A 20 17.54 -14.70 -7.49
CA LYS A 20 18.53 -14.93 -8.55
C LYS A 20 18.90 -13.63 -9.31
N ILE A 21 18.99 -12.51 -8.60
CA ILE A 21 19.33 -11.20 -9.16
C ILE A 21 20.54 -10.62 -8.47
N LYS A 22 21.26 -9.72 -9.15
CA LYS A 22 22.47 -9.05 -8.61
C LYS A 22 22.14 -7.76 -7.83
N LYS A 23 20.94 -7.19 -8.03
CA LYS A 23 20.55 -5.91 -7.44
C LYS A 23 19.03 -5.85 -7.21
N ILE A 24 18.63 -5.43 -6.03
CA ILE A 24 17.21 -5.22 -5.68
C ILE A 24 16.81 -3.79 -6.04
N TYR A 25 15.68 -3.62 -6.73
CA TYR A 25 15.15 -2.31 -7.10
C TYR A 25 14.84 -1.44 -5.89
N GLY A 26 14.09 -1.97 -4.91
CA GLY A 26 13.70 -1.23 -3.72
C GLY A 26 13.58 -2.12 -2.50
N VAL A 27 14.05 -1.62 -1.36
CA VAL A 27 13.90 -2.26 -0.05
C VAL A 27 13.04 -1.38 0.83
N LEU A 28 11.98 -1.95 1.37
CA LEU A 28 11.01 -1.24 2.20
C LEU A 28 11.15 -1.66 3.67
N ILE A 29 11.23 -0.70 4.57
CA ILE A 29 11.12 -0.95 6.00
C ILE A 29 9.64 -1.20 6.28
N HIS A 30 9.30 -2.44 6.65
CA HIS A 30 7.97 -2.81 7.09
C HIS A 30 7.79 -2.44 8.57
N ASP A 31 6.53 -2.29 9.01
CA ASP A 31 6.20 -1.91 10.40
C ASP A 31 6.96 -0.67 10.91
N PHE A 32 7.24 0.25 9.98
CA PHE A 32 7.95 1.49 10.25
C PHE A 32 7.39 2.24 11.47
N ASP A 33 6.06 2.27 11.60
CA ASP A 33 5.34 2.98 12.67
C ASP A 33 5.62 2.42 14.09
N LEU A 34 6.17 1.21 14.20
CA LEU A 34 6.52 0.54 15.46
C LEU A 34 7.97 0.77 15.90
N LEU A 35 8.79 1.36 15.04
CA LEU A 35 10.22 1.51 15.29
C LEU A 35 10.55 2.83 15.98
N LYS A 36 11.47 2.77 16.97
CA LYS A 36 12.00 3.97 17.63
C LYS A 36 12.93 4.73 16.69
N ALA A 37 13.05 6.05 16.86
CA ALA A 37 13.91 6.91 16.04
C ALA A 37 15.38 6.43 15.97
N SER A 38 15.93 5.95 17.11
CA SER A 38 17.30 5.40 17.17
C SER A 38 17.47 4.12 16.35
N GLN A 39 16.44 3.28 16.24
CA GLN A 39 16.45 2.08 15.40
C GLN A 39 16.37 2.45 13.93
N LEU A 40 15.47 3.38 13.59
CA LEU A 40 15.31 3.89 12.23
C LEU A 40 16.60 4.48 11.69
N SER A 41 17.27 5.33 12.48
CA SER A 41 18.56 5.92 12.08
C SER A 41 19.61 4.85 11.73
N LYS A 42 19.74 3.81 12.55
CA LYS A 42 20.66 2.69 12.28
C LYS A 42 20.29 1.90 11.03
N ILE A 43 18.96 1.63 10.82
CA ILE A 43 18.48 0.91 9.64
C ILE A 43 18.75 1.74 8.38
N PHE A 44 18.39 3.03 8.36
CA PHE A 44 18.64 3.90 7.21
C PHE A 44 20.12 4.01 6.88
N LYS A 45 21.01 4.12 7.89
CA LYS A 45 22.46 4.11 7.71
C LYS A 45 22.92 2.81 7.05
N SER A 46 22.47 1.66 7.55
CA SER A 46 22.79 0.35 6.98
C SER A 46 22.33 0.21 5.53
N LEU A 47 21.07 0.56 5.24
CA LEU A 47 20.53 0.51 3.89
C LEU A 47 21.26 1.48 2.93
N SER A 48 21.67 2.65 3.43
CA SER A 48 22.45 3.61 2.63
C SER A 48 23.83 3.05 2.24
N ILE A 49 24.48 2.29 3.12
CA ILE A 49 25.73 1.58 2.81
C ILE A 49 25.49 0.53 1.72
N LEU A 50 24.42 -0.28 1.84
CA LEU A 50 24.08 -1.29 0.84
C LEU A 50 23.72 -0.68 -0.52
N LYS A 51 23.06 0.49 -0.51
CA LYS A 51 22.79 1.27 -1.72
C LYS A 51 24.09 1.76 -2.37
N LYS A 52 25.04 2.31 -1.61
CA LYS A 52 26.36 2.72 -2.12
C LYS A 52 27.14 1.54 -2.71
N LYS A 53 26.99 0.35 -2.15
CA LYS A 53 27.59 -0.90 -2.68
C LYS A 53 26.88 -1.44 -3.92
N GLY A 54 25.82 -0.79 -4.41
CA GLY A 54 25.09 -1.19 -5.60
C GLY A 54 24.14 -2.38 -5.42
N LEU A 55 23.98 -2.92 -4.20
CA LEU A 55 23.11 -4.08 -3.92
C LEU A 55 21.63 -3.73 -3.94
N ILE A 56 21.29 -2.48 -3.65
CA ILE A 56 19.93 -1.96 -3.71
C ILE A 56 19.90 -0.61 -4.45
N SER A 57 18.80 -0.32 -5.17
CA SER A 57 18.67 0.96 -5.89
C SER A 57 17.96 2.02 -5.06
N LYS A 58 16.92 1.64 -4.34
CA LYS A 58 16.04 2.55 -3.60
C LYS A 58 15.79 2.07 -2.18
N ILE A 59 15.62 3.02 -1.26
CA ILE A 59 15.23 2.79 0.12
C ILE A 59 13.83 3.34 0.29
N GLY A 60 12.95 2.59 0.92
CA GLY A 60 11.58 3.00 1.14
C GLY A 60 11.04 2.56 2.49
N ILE A 61 9.79 2.89 2.70
CA ILE A 61 9.00 2.52 3.88
C ILE A 61 7.62 2.08 3.47
N SER A 62 7.05 1.13 4.22
CA SER A 62 5.64 0.77 4.14
C SER A 62 4.92 1.31 5.36
N VAL A 63 3.86 2.09 5.16
CA VAL A 63 3.20 2.82 6.24
C VAL A 63 1.69 2.57 6.28
N TYR A 64 1.14 2.60 7.49
CA TYR A 64 -0.29 2.69 7.75
C TYR A 64 -0.70 4.07 8.22
N ASN A 65 0.19 4.80 8.89
CA ASN A 65 -0.10 6.12 9.44
C ASN A 65 0.49 7.23 8.55
N VAL A 66 -0.38 7.96 7.86
CA VAL A 66 -0.01 9.06 6.97
C VAL A 66 0.53 10.26 7.74
N ASP A 67 0.04 10.52 8.96
CA ASP A 67 0.52 11.65 9.77
C ASP A 67 1.96 11.42 10.22
N ASN A 68 2.31 10.19 10.59
CA ASN A 68 3.71 9.82 10.84
C ASN A 68 4.57 9.99 9.59
N LEU A 69 4.07 9.57 8.43
CA LEU A 69 4.77 9.74 7.16
C LEU A 69 5.11 11.21 6.89
N ILE A 70 4.15 12.12 7.07
CA ILE A 70 4.36 13.56 6.87
C ILE A 70 5.47 14.08 7.78
N LYS A 71 5.53 13.63 9.03
CA LYS A 71 6.55 14.05 10.01
C LYS A 71 7.95 13.57 9.68
N ILE A 72 8.09 12.37 9.11
CA ILE A 72 9.41 11.74 8.91
C ILE A 72 10.05 12.03 7.56
N LEU A 73 9.28 12.30 6.52
CA LEU A 73 9.82 12.59 5.19
C LEU A 73 10.81 13.77 5.16
N PRO A 74 10.63 14.85 5.95
CA PRO A 74 11.64 15.90 6.05
C PRO A 74 12.94 15.43 6.71
N ILE A 75 12.89 14.43 7.59
CA ILE A 75 14.03 13.95 8.40
C ILE A 75 14.88 12.96 7.60
N TYR A 76 14.25 11.98 6.95
CA TYR A 76 14.94 10.89 6.26
C TYR A 76 14.97 11.10 4.74
N LYS A 77 15.88 11.94 4.25
CA LYS A 77 16.04 12.28 2.82
C LYS A 77 16.42 11.11 1.93
N SER A 78 16.87 10.00 2.49
CA SER A 78 17.17 8.76 1.74
C SER A 78 15.93 7.98 1.31
N ILE A 79 14.75 8.30 1.84
CA ILE A 79 13.48 7.69 1.41
C ILE A 79 13.19 8.11 -0.02
N SER A 80 13.08 7.13 -0.90
CA SER A 80 12.78 7.31 -2.33
C SER A 80 11.58 6.48 -2.80
N ILE A 81 11.05 5.59 -1.94
CA ILE A 81 9.81 4.85 -2.17
C ILE A 81 8.94 4.94 -0.91
N VAL A 82 7.65 5.17 -1.11
CA VAL A 82 6.62 5.02 -0.07
C VAL A 82 5.57 4.05 -0.56
N GLN A 83 5.33 3.00 0.22
CA GLN A 83 4.23 2.08 -0.01
C GLN A 83 3.13 2.34 1.02
N LEU A 84 1.91 2.61 0.55
CA LEU A 84 0.75 2.88 1.40
C LEU A 84 -0.53 2.30 0.79
N SER A 85 -1.54 2.12 1.64
CA SER A 85 -2.85 1.63 1.19
C SER A 85 -3.57 2.70 0.36
N TYR A 86 -4.19 2.27 -0.74
CA TYR A 86 -5.07 3.12 -1.54
C TYR A 86 -6.20 2.28 -2.15
N ASN A 87 -7.43 2.59 -1.80
CA ASN A 87 -8.62 1.94 -2.32
C ASN A 87 -9.86 2.84 -2.15
N VAL A 88 -11.03 2.35 -2.52
CA VAL A 88 -12.28 3.13 -2.50
C VAL A 88 -12.64 3.71 -1.13
N PHE A 89 -12.21 3.09 -0.05
CA PHE A 89 -12.39 3.58 1.33
C PHE A 89 -11.15 4.29 1.87
N ASP A 90 -9.94 3.85 1.50
CA ASP A 90 -8.70 4.47 1.95
C ASP A 90 -8.17 5.45 0.92
N ARG A 91 -8.53 6.71 1.09
CA ARG A 91 -8.14 7.81 0.20
C ARG A 91 -7.13 8.76 0.85
N ARG A 92 -6.37 8.29 1.85
CA ARG A 92 -5.38 9.12 2.54
C ARG A 92 -4.27 9.60 1.60
N LEU A 93 -3.98 8.88 0.53
CA LEU A 93 -3.08 9.33 -0.54
C LEU A 93 -3.59 10.61 -1.24
N GLU A 94 -4.90 10.89 -1.21
CA GLU A 94 -5.47 12.12 -1.81
C GLU A 94 -5.25 13.38 -0.94
N ASN A 95 -4.62 13.25 0.25
CA ASN A 95 -4.28 14.39 1.11
C ASN A 95 -3.33 15.36 0.39
N LYS A 96 -3.71 16.62 0.27
CA LYS A 96 -2.95 17.65 -0.48
C LYS A 96 -1.54 17.86 0.06
N THR A 97 -1.39 17.98 1.38
CA THR A 97 -0.08 18.18 2.05
C THR A 97 0.84 17.00 1.76
N LEU A 98 0.34 15.76 1.90
CA LEU A 98 1.10 14.56 1.60
C LEU A 98 1.55 14.54 0.13
N LYS A 99 0.64 14.80 -0.82
CA LYS A 99 0.97 14.82 -2.25
C LYS A 99 2.07 15.83 -2.58
N LEU A 100 1.96 17.05 -2.06
CA LEU A 100 2.98 18.08 -2.25
C LEU A 100 4.34 17.64 -1.71
N LEU A 101 4.36 17.04 -0.52
CA LEU A 101 5.58 16.57 0.13
C LEU A 101 6.23 15.42 -0.65
N LEU A 102 5.44 14.43 -1.09
CA LEU A 102 5.93 13.32 -1.92
C LEU A 102 6.49 13.80 -3.25
N LYS A 103 5.79 14.71 -3.93
CA LYS A 103 6.23 15.29 -5.20
C LYS A 103 7.50 16.12 -5.04
N LYS A 104 7.57 17.02 -4.03
CA LYS A 104 8.74 17.84 -3.74
C LYS A 104 10.00 16.98 -3.52
N ASN A 105 9.86 15.86 -2.84
CA ASN A 105 10.98 14.96 -2.55
C ASN A 105 11.19 13.89 -3.63
N LYS A 106 10.48 13.93 -4.78
CA LYS A 106 10.55 12.97 -5.90
C LYS A 106 10.38 11.52 -5.43
N ILE A 107 9.47 11.29 -4.48
CA ILE A 107 9.23 9.98 -3.89
C ILE A 107 8.29 9.17 -4.78
N GLU A 108 8.69 7.95 -5.06
CA GLU A 108 7.91 6.98 -5.81
C GLU A 108 6.85 6.35 -4.90
N ILE A 109 5.60 6.32 -5.38
CA ILE A 109 4.46 5.82 -4.62
C ILE A 109 4.07 4.44 -5.14
N HIS A 110 4.01 3.45 -4.24
CA HIS A 110 3.47 2.12 -4.48
C HIS A 110 2.15 2.00 -3.72
N ALA A 111 1.04 1.94 -4.44
CA ALA A 111 -0.27 1.75 -3.83
C ALA A 111 -0.53 0.26 -3.59
N ARG A 112 -0.85 -0.13 -2.35
CA ARG A 112 -1.22 -1.49 -1.97
C ARG A 112 -2.64 -1.57 -1.43
N SER A 113 -3.08 -2.76 -1.10
CA SER A 113 -4.40 -3.02 -0.50
C SER A 113 -5.57 -2.48 -1.34
N ILE A 114 -5.44 -2.49 -2.65
CA ILE A 114 -6.47 -1.95 -3.57
C ILE A 114 -7.81 -2.69 -3.47
N PHE A 115 -7.79 -3.94 -3.02
CA PHE A 115 -8.97 -4.76 -2.75
C PHE A 115 -9.30 -4.88 -1.25
N LEU A 116 -8.60 -4.13 -0.38
CA LEU A 116 -8.74 -4.20 1.08
C LEU A 116 -8.71 -5.66 1.56
N GLN A 117 -7.65 -6.40 1.20
CA GLN A 117 -7.49 -7.84 1.47
C GLN A 117 -8.69 -8.70 1.02
N GLY A 118 -9.27 -8.39 -0.13
CA GLY A 118 -10.39 -9.11 -0.71
C GLY A 118 -11.77 -8.68 -0.19
N VAL A 119 -11.84 -7.93 0.91
CA VAL A 119 -13.11 -7.49 1.53
C VAL A 119 -13.99 -6.71 0.54
N LEU A 120 -13.39 -5.90 -0.33
CA LEU A 120 -14.13 -5.11 -1.32
C LEU A 120 -14.72 -5.95 -2.46
N LEU A 121 -14.24 -7.19 -2.64
CA LEU A 121 -14.66 -8.08 -3.71
C LEU A 121 -15.78 -9.02 -3.28
N GLN A 122 -15.88 -9.31 -1.98
CA GLN A 122 -16.83 -10.28 -1.42
C GLN A 122 -18.18 -9.66 -1.11
N ASP A 123 -19.26 -10.39 -1.40
CA ASP A 123 -20.61 -10.04 -0.91
C ASP A 123 -20.58 -10.00 0.63
N PRO A 124 -21.07 -8.91 1.25
CA PRO A 124 -21.05 -8.74 2.71
C PRO A 124 -21.67 -9.88 3.53
N LYS A 125 -22.60 -10.64 2.94
CA LYS A 125 -23.23 -11.80 3.60
C LYS A 125 -22.29 -12.98 3.82
N PHE A 126 -21.21 -13.08 3.02
CA PHE A 126 -20.20 -14.14 3.13
C PHE A 126 -18.94 -13.70 3.92
N LEU A 127 -18.88 -12.45 4.36
CA LEU A 127 -17.76 -11.97 5.14
C LEU A 127 -17.77 -12.56 6.56
N PRO A 128 -16.58 -12.87 7.13
CA PRO A 128 -16.46 -13.33 8.50
C PRO A 128 -17.13 -12.41 9.52
N ILE A 129 -17.59 -12.99 10.64
CA ILE A 129 -18.37 -12.27 11.67
C ILE A 129 -17.68 -11.00 12.20
N LYS A 130 -16.34 -10.98 12.21
CA LYS A 130 -15.56 -9.79 12.61
C LYS A 130 -15.86 -8.54 11.79
N PHE A 131 -16.40 -8.69 10.56
CA PHE A 131 -16.79 -7.57 9.69
C PHE A 131 -18.20 -7.06 9.97
N LYS A 132 -18.98 -7.69 10.87
CA LYS A 132 -20.36 -7.31 11.21
C LYS A 132 -20.47 -5.84 11.60
N LYS A 133 -19.48 -5.29 12.32
CA LYS A 133 -19.45 -3.87 12.73
C LYS A 133 -19.40 -2.88 11.57
N TRP A 134 -18.99 -3.31 10.37
CA TRP A 134 -18.93 -2.50 9.14
C TRP A 134 -19.98 -2.89 8.10
N LYS A 135 -20.92 -3.77 8.44
CA LYS A 135 -21.93 -4.32 7.52
C LYS A 135 -22.64 -3.24 6.71
N ASN A 136 -23.06 -2.14 7.35
CA ASN A 136 -23.79 -1.07 6.66
C ASN A 136 -22.92 -0.41 5.57
N ILE A 137 -21.66 -0.09 5.87
CA ILE A 137 -20.74 0.51 4.92
C ILE A 137 -20.46 -0.44 3.74
N LEU A 138 -20.28 -1.72 4.01
CA LEU A 138 -20.02 -2.74 3.00
C LEU A 138 -21.25 -3.03 2.15
N ASN A 139 -22.45 -3.04 2.76
CA ASN A 139 -23.70 -3.15 2.02
C ASN A 139 -23.94 -1.95 1.09
N ASP A 140 -23.66 -0.72 1.54
CA ASP A 140 -23.79 0.48 0.71
C ASP A 140 -22.84 0.44 -0.47
N TRP A 141 -21.62 -0.06 -0.27
CA TRP A 141 -20.66 -0.31 -1.33
C TRP A 141 -21.21 -1.29 -2.38
N HIS A 142 -21.71 -2.45 -1.94
CA HIS A 142 -22.24 -3.45 -2.86
C HIS A 142 -23.52 -2.99 -3.57
N LYS A 143 -24.43 -2.28 -2.88
CA LYS A 143 -25.61 -1.66 -3.51
C LYS A 143 -25.20 -0.65 -4.60
N PHE A 144 -24.14 0.14 -4.35
CA PHE A 144 -23.62 1.04 -5.36
C PHE A 144 -23.10 0.28 -6.60
N LEU A 145 -22.34 -0.80 -6.42
CA LEU A 145 -21.87 -1.63 -7.53
C LEU A 145 -23.02 -2.21 -8.34
N GLN A 146 -24.01 -2.82 -7.68
CA GLN A 146 -25.19 -3.41 -8.30
C GLN A 146 -26.00 -2.36 -9.09
N LYS A 147 -26.31 -1.22 -8.45
CA LYS A 147 -27.09 -0.13 -9.10
C LYS A 147 -26.44 0.39 -10.37
N ASN A 148 -25.12 0.35 -10.47
CA ASN A 148 -24.37 0.88 -11.62
C ASN A 148 -23.82 -0.23 -12.54
N ASN A 149 -24.18 -1.49 -12.27
CA ASN A 149 -23.70 -2.68 -13.02
C ASN A 149 -22.16 -2.75 -13.10
N TYR A 150 -21.49 -2.54 -11.95
CA TYR A 150 -20.04 -2.62 -11.86
C TYR A 150 -19.60 -3.96 -11.27
N LYS A 151 -18.59 -4.59 -11.89
CA LYS A 151 -17.85 -5.69 -11.29
C LYS A 151 -16.87 -5.14 -10.25
N ALA A 152 -16.94 -5.62 -9.00
CA ALA A 152 -16.14 -5.11 -7.88
C ALA A 152 -14.64 -5.04 -8.19
N LEU A 153 -14.07 -6.13 -8.73
CA LEU A 153 -12.66 -6.20 -9.12
C LEU A 153 -12.30 -5.06 -10.09
N TYR A 154 -13.06 -4.92 -11.17
CA TYR A 154 -12.77 -3.94 -12.23
C TYR A 154 -12.96 -2.52 -11.72
N TYR A 155 -13.95 -2.29 -10.85
CA TYR A 155 -14.12 -0.99 -10.24
C TYR A 155 -12.95 -0.60 -9.33
N CYS A 156 -12.51 -1.53 -8.45
CA CYS A 156 -11.36 -1.28 -7.57
C CYS A 156 -10.06 -1.05 -8.34
N LEU A 157 -9.82 -1.85 -9.39
CA LEU A 157 -8.67 -1.66 -10.29
C LEU A 157 -8.74 -0.29 -10.98
N HIS A 158 -9.90 0.06 -11.56
CA HIS A 158 -10.08 1.35 -12.23
C HIS A 158 -9.83 2.51 -11.28
N PHE A 159 -10.44 2.46 -10.07
CA PHE A 159 -10.26 3.47 -9.04
C PHE A 159 -8.77 3.70 -8.70
N ALA A 160 -8.00 2.63 -8.61
CA ALA A 160 -6.58 2.72 -8.30
C ALA A 160 -5.75 3.21 -9.51
N LEU A 161 -6.04 2.71 -10.72
CA LEU A 161 -5.31 3.02 -11.96
C LEU A 161 -5.47 4.48 -12.42
N ILE A 162 -6.63 5.11 -12.17
CA ILE A 162 -6.83 6.53 -12.54
C ILE A 162 -6.06 7.49 -11.61
N ASN A 163 -5.49 7.00 -10.51
CA ASN A 163 -4.63 7.80 -9.64
C ASN A 163 -3.22 7.90 -10.23
N LYS A 164 -2.95 9.03 -10.89
CA LYS A 164 -1.65 9.29 -11.53
C LYS A 164 -0.49 9.51 -10.56
N ASP A 165 -0.74 9.66 -9.26
CA ASP A 165 0.31 9.81 -8.25
C ASP A 165 0.97 8.46 -7.89
N ALA A 166 0.23 7.35 -8.01
CA ALA A 166 0.77 6.01 -7.77
C ALA A 166 1.52 5.50 -9.02
N LYS A 167 2.80 5.21 -8.87
CA LYS A 167 3.62 4.65 -9.95
C LYS A 167 3.34 3.15 -10.16
N TYR A 168 3.15 2.42 -9.08
CA TYR A 168 2.86 0.99 -9.11
C TYR A 168 1.68 0.65 -8.21
N LEU A 169 0.87 -0.30 -8.68
CA LEU A 169 -0.17 -0.95 -7.88
C LEU A 169 0.33 -2.33 -7.47
N VAL A 170 0.25 -2.63 -6.18
CA VAL A 170 0.64 -3.92 -5.61
C VAL A 170 -0.62 -4.72 -5.32
N CYS A 171 -0.84 -5.77 -6.10
CA CYS A 171 -1.96 -6.69 -5.97
C CYS A 171 -1.47 -8.02 -5.39
N GLY A 172 -2.13 -8.53 -4.35
CA GLY A 172 -2.01 -9.93 -3.93
C GLY A 172 -2.79 -10.82 -4.91
N ILE A 173 -2.24 -11.98 -5.22
CA ILE A 173 -2.81 -12.96 -6.15
C ILE A 173 -2.57 -14.34 -5.54
N ASP A 174 -3.62 -15.15 -5.42
CA ASP A 174 -3.54 -16.49 -4.82
C ASP A 174 -3.49 -17.61 -5.86
N ASN A 175 -4.00 -17.36 -7.09
CA ASN A 175 -4.07 -18.34 -8.15
C ASN A 175 -3.98 -17.71 -9.54
N PHE A 176 -3.88 -18.54 -10.56
CA PHE A 176 -3.75 -18.12 -11.96
C PHE A 176 -5.00 -17.43 -12.50
N GLU A 177 -6.18 -17.85 -12.07
CA GLU A 177 -7.46 -17.27 -12.49
C GLU A 177 -7.56 -15.80 -12.07
N GLN A 178 -7.18 -15.50 -10.83
CA GLN A 178 -7.13 -14.12 -10.32
C GLN A 178 -6.12 -13.27 -11.10
N LEU A 179 -4.95 -13.82 -11.42
CA LEU A 179 -3.97 -13.12 -12.25
C LEU A 179 -4.54 -12.79 -13.61
N ASN A 180 -5.12 -13.79 -14.28
CA ASN A 180 -5.69 -13.66 -15.61
C ASN A 180 -6.84 -12.64 -15.63
N GLU A 181 -7.68 -12.62 -14.59
CA GLU A 181 -8.77 -11.65 -14.46
C GLU A 181 -8.25 -10.22 -14.31
N ILE A 182 -7.17 -10.01 -13.55
CA ILE A 182 -6.53 -8.70 -13.39
C ILE A 182 -5.86 -8.25 -14.70
N LEU A 183 -5.16 -9.14 -15.40
CA LEU A 183 -4.49 -8.83 -16.67
C LEU A 183 -5.49 -8.52 -17.80
N ASN A 184 -6.65 -9.17 -17.79
CA ASN A 184 -7.75 -8.92 -18.75
C ASN A 184 -8.71 -7.81 -18.32
N TYR A 185 -8.30 -6.97 -17.33
CA TYR A 185 -9.08 -5.84 -16.88
C TYR A 185 -9.49 -4.93 -18.05
N LYS A 186 -10.78 -4.55 -18.06
CA LYS A 186 -11.31 -3.55 -18.99
C LYS A 186 -11.92 -2.39 -18.19
N PRO A 187 -11.59 -1.13 -18.52
CA PRO A 187 -12.17 0.01 -17.86
C PRO A 187 -13.69 0.04 -18.07
N PRO A 188 -14.47 0.49 -17.08
CA PRO A 188 -15.91 0.64 -17.24
C PRO A 188 -16.23 1.68 -18.31
N LYS A 189 -17.24 1.42 -19.17
CA LYS A 189 -17.69 2.37 -20.22
C LYS A 189 -18.12 3.73 -19.64
N LYS A 190 -18.74 3.71 -18.46
CA LYS A 190 -19.08 4.90 -17.67
C LYS A 190 -18.53 4.70 -16.27
N TYR A 191 -17.87 5.74 -15.73
CA TYR A 191 -17.31 5.69 -14.38
C TYR A 191 -17.98 6.75 -13.51
N LYS A 192 -18.65 6.27 -12.43
CA LYS A 192 -19.20 7.12 -11.39
C LYS A 192 -18.38 6.89 -10.12
N LYS A 193 -17.75 7.94 -9.60
CA LYS A 193 -16.93 7.83 -8.38
C LYS A 193 -17.82 7.50 -7.19
N TYR A 194 -17.52 6.41 -6.48
CA TYR A 194 -18.21 6.05 -5.24
C TYR A 194 -17.96 7.12 -4.18
N GLN A 195 -19.04 7.60 -3.55
CA GLN A 195 -18.98 8.57 -2.47
C GLN A 195 -19.41 7.89 -1.17
N PHE A 196 -18.68 8.12 -0.09
CA PHE A 196 -19.05 7.65 1.24
C PHE A 196 -18.76 8.71 2.29
N LYS A 197 -19.51 8.71 3.38
CA LYS A 197 -19.26 9.57 4.53
C LYS A 197 -18.08 9.00 5.33
N ARG A 198 -17.03 9.77 5.50
CA ARG A 198 -15.92 9.40 6.40
C ARG A 198 -16.44 9.37 7.84
N SER A 199 -16.17 8.28 8.54
CA SER A 199 -16.51 8.07 9.94
C SER A 199 -15.34 7.41 10.68
N LYS A 200 -15.36 7.44 12.00
CA LYS A 200 -14.36 6.71 12.82
C LYS A 200 -14.32 5.21 12.47
N ASN A 201 -15.47 4.63 12.11
CA ASN A 201 -15.58 3.24 11.71
C ASN A 201 -14.80 2.92 10.43
N ILE A 202 -14.69 3.86 9.49
CA ILE A 202 -13.88 3.68 8.27
C ILE A 202 -12.39 3.56 8.61
N ILE A 203 -11.89 4.35 9.57
CA ILE A 203 -10.47 4.31 9.97
C ILE A 203 -10.10 2.91 10.46
N SER A 204 -10.95 2.26 11.24
CA SER A 204 -10.72 0.90 11.70
C SER A 204 -10.91 -0.15 10.60
N LEU A 205 -11.78 0.08 9.61
CA LEU A 205 -11.94 -0.81 8.46
C LEU A 205 -10.72 -0.81 7.54
N ILE A 206 -10.15 0.36 7.25
CA ILE A 206 -9.02 0.49 6.32
C ILE A 206 -7.67 0.11 6.92
N ASN A 207 -7.63 -0.25 8.20
CA ASN A 207 -6.42 -0.75 8.86
C ASN A 207 -6.59 -2.22 9.25
N PRO A 208 -6.08 -3.17 8.45
CA PRO A 208 -6.21 -4.61 8.73
C PRO A 208 -5.61 -5.06 10.07
N SER A 209 -4.68 -4.31 10.66
CA SER A 209 -4.13 -4.64 11.98
C SER A 209 -5.15 -4.47 13.12
N LEU A 210 -6.31 -3.88 12.84
CA LEU A 210 -7.41 -3.64 13.80
C LEU A 210 -8.61 -4.60 13.62
N TRP A 211 -8.47 -5.63 12.80
CA TRP A 211 -9.54 -6.61 12.49
C TRP A 211 -9.62 -7.79 13.45
#